data_a88cfd23c82ecac1a4fc2f91b3281105
#
_entry.id   a88cfd23c82ecac1a4fc2f91b3281105
#
_cell.length_a   1.000
_cell.length_b   1.000
_cell.length_c   1.000
_cell.angle_alpha   90.00
_cell.angle_beta   90.00
_cell.angle_gamma   90.00
#
_symmetry.space_group_name_H-M   'P 1'
#
loop_
_entity.id
_entity.type
_entity.pdbx_description
1 polymer ?
#
loop_
_entity_poly.entity_id
_entity_poly.type
_entity_poly.pdbx_seq_one_letter_code
_entity_poly.pdbx_strand_id
1 'polypeptide(L)'
;MEILKEFINDKEAQEKFNAIKNSVMDFNIFEITGLGNQEIKHSNTLAWLFGDNEHGLKYQILERFLKFTLENDNNTSESYENLEKYLKIQEKNIRIFRESYNIDLLLIDENNKLVITIENKVEADEGEEQLLKYRKFIDDKYKNFERIYIFLTKDGHSPKDKSEQSQWLTATYKMIGESIKYALKDNNPPQKANIILSSYVDLLKRRNIVSNEKLQNLCEQIWDKYEKELQILINYKKTKIDKLYDFIINTLRSNDTPLYTKYSIKTKSTENMYKFIYNKTPEVAREDDEYAINLGIEKYDNYIWFGYYSDTDCNDNEKLKSLYKMIFPNQKFQRTKTIEKFNIANLKENDLESKFKNTSEIILAKIKEFDDRTEKALKELQGQKT
;
A
#
# COMPACT_ATOMS: atom_id res chain seq x y z
N MET A 1 24.50 11.11 -21.10
CA MET A 1 23.98 10.12 -22.08
C MET A 1 24.94 8.95 -22.30
N GLU A 2 26.23 9.16 -22.35
CA GLU A 2 27.25 8.10 -22.53
C GLU A 2 27.27 7.10 -21.34
N ILE A 3 27.25 7.60 -20.11
CA ILE A 3 27.16 6.84 -18.85
C ILE A 3 25.99 5.84 -18.85
N LEU A 4 24.80 6.28 -19.28
CA LEU A 4 23.65 5.38 -19.34
C LEU A 4 23.77 4.32 -20.45
N LYS A 5 24.47 4.62 -21.54
CA LYS A 5 24.77 3.62 -22.60
C LYS A 5 25.72 2.54 -22.11
N GLU A 6 26.75 2.91 -21.36
CA GLU A 6 27.69 1.95 -20.76
C GLU A 6 26.96 1.04 -19.77
N PHE A 7 26.12 1.61 -18.89
CA PHE A 7 25.30 0.85 -17.96
C PHE A 7 24.35 -0.16 -18.64
N ILE A 8 23.64 0.27 -19.70
CA ILE A 8 22.69 -0.59 -20.43
C ILE A 8 23.41 -1.73 -21.14
N ASN A 9 24.63 -1.51 -21.61
CA ASN A 9 25.42 -2.48 -22.37
C ASN A 9 26.35 -3.35 -21.50
N ASP A 10 26.43 -3.08 -20.19
CA ASP A 10 27.24 -3.89 -19.28
C ASP A 10 26.60 -5.29 -19.09
N LYS A 11 27.30 -6.32 -19.52
CA LYS A 11 26.82 -7.73 -19.44
C LYS A 11 26.65 -8.19 -18.01
N GLU A 12 27.51 -7.79 -17.09
CA GLU A 12 27.40 -8.15 -15.68
C GLU A 12 26.15 -7.55 -15.04
N ALA A 13 25.83 -6.28 -15.37
CA ALA A 13 24.58 -5.64 -14.96
C ALA A 13 23.37 -6.39 -15.50
N GLN A 14 23.38 -6.74 -16.80
CA GLN A 14 22.29 -7.49 -17.42
C GLN A 14 22.08 -8.87 -16.77
N GLU A 15 23.16 -9.60 -16.47
CA GLU A 15 23.07 -10.89 -15.78
C GLU A 15 22.48 -10.75 -14.38
N LYS A 16 22.88 -9.75 -13.62
CA LYS A 16 22.33 -9.45 -12.30
C LYS A 16 20.84 -9.04 -12.37
N PHE A 17 20.47 -8.19 -13.33
CA PHE A 17 19.07 -7.83 -13.55
C PHE A 17 18.21 -9.02 -13.96
N ASN A 18 18.73 -9.91 -14.80
CA ASN A 18 18.05 -11.15 -15.17
C ASN A 18 17.88 -12.07 -13.94
N ALA A 19 18.88 -12.17 -13.08
CA ALA A 19 18.79 -12.92 -11.83
C ALA A 19 17.73 -12.34 -10.90
N ILE A 20 17.67 -11.01 -10.76
CA ILE A 20 16.61 -10.30 -10.00
C ILE A 20 15.24 -10.59 -10.62
N LYS A 21 15.10 -10.40 -11.94
CA LYS A 21 13.85 -10.66 -12.68
C LYS A 21 13.37 -12.09 -12.45
N ASN A 22 14.23 -13.07 -12.62
CA ASN A 22 13.88 -14.49 -12.44
C ASN A 22 13.44 -14.76 -10.99
N SER A 23 14.12 -14.20 -9.98
CA SER A 23 13.76 -14.38 -8.59
C SER A 23 12.38 -13.80 -8.22
N VAL A 24 11.89 -12.82 -8.98
CA VAL A 24 10.59 -12.15 -8.73
C VAL A 24 9.48 -12.70 -9.62
N MET A 25 9.81 -13.20 -10.84
CA MET A 25 8.84 -13.60 -11.86
C MET A 25 8.64 -15.11 -12.02
N ASP A 26 9.35 -15.95 -11.25
CA ASP A 26 9.13 -17.39 -11.29
C ASP A 26 7.71 -17.76 -10.88
N PHE A 27 7.23 -18.89 -11.41
CA PHE A 27 5.93 -19.45 -11.06
C PHE A 27 5.81 -19.64 -9.55
N ASN A 28 4.72 -19.14 -8.98
CA ASN A 28 4.39 -19.35 -7.58
C ASN A 28 2.90 -19.65 -7.42
N ILE A 29 2.56 -20.85 -6.95
CA ILE A 29 1.17 -21.32 -6.83
C ILE A 29 0.33 -20.41 -5.90
N PHE A 30 0.93 -19.87 -4.86
CA PHE A 30 0.21 -19.01 -3.91
C PHE A 30 -0.12 -17.64 -4.49
N GLU A 31 0.69 -17.11 -5.43
CA GLU A 31 0.34 -15.90 -6.15
C GLU A 31 -0.84 -16.11 -7.11
N ILE A 32 -0.83 -17.23 -7.85
CA ILE A 32 -1.93 -17.58 -8.76
C ILE A 32 -3.25 -17.74 -8.01
N THR A 33 -3.21 -18.37 -6.83
CA THR A 33 -4.39 -18.56 -5.99
C THR A 33 -4.78 -17.30 -5.18
N GLY A 34 -4.04 -16.21 -5.38
CA GLY A 34 -4.33 -14.92 -4.76
C GLY A 34 -4.12 -14.90 -3.25
N LEU A 35 -3.13 -15.65 -2.72
CA LEU A 35 -2.81 -15.61 -1.30
C LEU A 35 -2.28 -14.20 -0.93
N GLY A 36 -1.27 -13.73 -1.62
CA GLY A 36 -0.72 -12.37 -1.41
C GLY A 36 -0.40 -12.08 0.07
N ASN A 37 -1.04 -11.05 0.61
CA ASN A 37 -0.93 -10.64 2.01
C ASN A 37 -2.21 -10.93 2.81
N GLN A 38 -3.09 -11.80 2.33
CA GLN A 38 -4.37 -12.11 2.98
C GLN A 38 -4.17 -13.00 4.20
N GLU A 39 -4.35 -12.47 5.40
CA GLU A 39 -4.12 -13.14 6.69
C GLU A 39 -4.86 -14.47 6.82
N ILE A 40 -6.13 -14.49 6.43
CA ILE A 40 -6.93 -15.73 6.46
C ILE A 40 -6.34 -16.85 5.58
N LYS A 41 -5.74 -16.51 4.45
CA LYS A 41 -5.09 -17.49 3.58
C LYS A 41 -3.74 -17.94 4.13
N HIS A 42 -3.01 -17.03 4.79
CA HIS A 42 -1.82 -17.41 5.55
C HIS A 42 -2.18 -18.36 6.68
N SER A 43 -3.22 -18.08 7.47
CA SER A 43 -3.70 -18.96 8.54
C SER A 43 -4.11 -20.34 8.01
N ASN A 44 -4.71 -20.41 6.79
CA ASN A 44 -4.99 -21.69 6.12
C ASN A 44 -3.71 -22.48 5.84
N THR A 45 -2.69 -21.80 5.32
CA THR A 45 -1.39 -22.44 5.01
C THR A 45 -0.66 -22.87 6.28
N LEU A 46 -0.66 -22.03 7.31
CA LEU A 46 -0.06 -22.36 8.61
C LEU A 46 -0.73 -23.56 9.27
N ALA A 47 -2.06 -23.67 9.21
CA ALA A 47 -2.77 -24.83 9.73
C ALA A 47 -2.36 -26.13 9.02
N TRP A 48 -2.15 -26.09 7.72
CA TRP A 48 -1.64 -27.23 6.95
C TRP A 48 -0.18 -27.54 7.31
N LEU A 49 0.67 -26.52 7.47
CA LEU A 49 2.08 -26.68 7.82
C LEU A 49 2.29 -27.27 9.21
N PHE A 50 1.44 -26.92 10.17
CA PHE A 50 1.59 -27.30 11.57
C PHE A 50 0.97 -28.67 11.92
N GLY A 51 0.10 -29.18 11.08
CA GLY A 51 -0.58 -30.45 11.30
C GLY A 51 0.19 -31.66 10.80
N ASP A 52 -0.30 -32.85 11.16
CA ASP A 52 0.13 -34.13 10.54
C ASP A 52 -0.67 -34.35 9.26
N ASN A 53 -0.23 -33.68 8.20
CA ASN A 53 -0.91 -33.64 6.92
C ASN A 53 -0.11 -34.34 5.80
N GLU A 54 -0.57 -34.21 4.57
CA GLU A 54 -0.04 -34.88 3.39
C GLU A 54 1.41 -34.48 3.03
N HIS A 55 1.96 -33.45 3.70
CA HIS A 55 3.37 -33.11 3.53
C HIS A 55 4.33 -34.15 4.13
N GLY A 56 3.84 -35.05 4.99
CA GLY A 56 4.61 -36.17 5.53
C GLY A 56 5.69 -35.79 6.53
N LEU A 57 5.68 -34.57 7.03
CA LEU A 57 6.66 -34.06 8.02
C LEU A 57 6.12 -34.07 9.45
N LYS A 58 4.88 -34.60 9.64
CA LYS A 58 4.20 -34.57 10.95
C LYS A 58 4.24 -33.17 11.56
N TYR A 59 4.59 -33.08 12.84
CA TYR A 59 4.66 -31.81 13.57
C TYR A 59 6.03 -31.11 13.51
N GLN A 60 6.98 -31.57 12.68
CA GLN A 60 8.35 -31.05 12.69
C GLN A 60 8.44 -29.55 12.39
N ILE A 61 7.60 -29.04 11.48
CA ILE A 61 7.58 -27.59 11.19
C ILE A 61 7.04 -26.82 12.39
N LEU A 62 5.97 -27.29 13.02
CA LEU A 62 5.41 -26.68 14.24
C LEU A 62 6.44 -26.72 15.39
N GLU A 63 7.03 -27.87 15.66
CA GLU A 63 8.02 -28.02 16.75
C GLU A 63 9.21 -27.08 16.56
N ARG A 64 9.67 -26.94 15.32
CA ARG A 64 10.78 -26.04 15.03
C ARG A 64 10.37 -24.57 15.18
N PHE A 65 9.17 -24.23 14.72
CA PHE A 65 8.60 -22.89 14.92
C PHE A 65 8.46 -22.55 16.41
N LEU A 66 7.88 -23.44 17.19
CA LEU A 66 7.74 -23.26 18.64
C LEU A 66 9.10 -23.13 19.34
N LYS A 67 10.10 -23.92 18.91
CA LYS A 67 11.46 -23.79 19.42
C LYS A 67 12.09 -22.45 19.11
N PHE A 68 11.95 -21.96 17.88
CA PHE A 68 12.42 -20.62 17.50
C PHE A 68 11.68 -19.52 18.30
N THR A 69 10.38 -19.68 18.54
CA THR A 69 9.61 -18.74 19.35
C THR A 69 10.19 -18.67 20.76
N LEU A 70 10.47 -19.83 21.39
CA LEU A 70 11.07 -19.88 22.72
C LEU A 70 12.48 -19.27 22.76
N GLU A 71 13.33 -19.58 21.76
CA GLU A 71 14.73 -19.12 21.70
C GLU A 71 14.84 -17.60 21.49
N ASN A 72 13.83 -16.96 20.90
CA ASN A 72 13.83 -15.52 20.56
C ASN A 72 12.98 -14.67 21.49
N ASP A 73 12.21 -15.25 22.39
CA ASP A 73 11.45 -14.52 23.38
C ASP A 73 12.22 -14.47 24.72
N ASN A 74 12.45 -13.26 25.22
CA ASN A 74 13.11 -13.05 26.51
C ASN A 74 12.11 -12.95 27.67
N ASN A 75 10.86 -13.33 27.44
CA ASN A 75 9.77 -13.18 28.39
C ASN A 75 9.72 -14.38 29.34
N THR A 76 9.48 -14.15 30.61
CA THR A 76 9.29 -15.18 31.66
C THR A 76 7.81 -15.39 31.95
N SER A 77 6.97 -15.42 30.92
CA SER A 77 5.52 -15.58 31.03
C SER A 77 5.10 -17.03 31.29
N GLU A 78 3.87 -17.23 31.76
CA GLU A 78 3.26 -18.57 31.85
C GLU A 78 3.28 -19.28 30.49
N SER A 79 3.02 -18.56 29.40
CA SER A 79 3.12 -19.08 28.02
C SER A 79 4.53 -19.59 27.71
N TYR A 80 5.57 -18.90 28.15
CA TYR A 80 6.96 -19.32 27.96
C TYR A 80 7.26 -20.63 28.70
N GLU A 81 6.90 -20.70 29.98
CA GLU A 81 7.12 -21.90 30.80
C GLU A 81 6.34 -23.10 30.25
N ASN A 82 5.11 -22.91 29.86
CA ASN A 82 4.28 -23.96 29.27
C ASN A 82 4.85 -24.44 27.94
N LEU A 83 5.36 -23.54 27.11
CA LEU A 83 5.99 -23.89 25.85
C LEU A 83 7.29 -24.69 26.07
N GLU A 84 8.12 -24.28 27.03
CA GLU A 84 9.36 -25.00 27.37
C GLU A 84 9.07 -26.44 27.84
N LYS A 85 8.04 -26.63 28.65
CA LYS A 85 7.58 -27.97 29.10
C LYS A 85 7.07 -28.80 27.92
N TYR A 86 6.23 -28.20 27.09
CA TYR A 86 5.60 -28.88 25.95
C TYR A 86 6.62 -29.35 24.90
N LEU A 87 7.65 -28.59 24.64
CA LEU A 87 8.71 -28.99 23.71
C LEU A 87 9.48 -30.28 24.16
N LYS A 88 9.46 -30.62 25.46
CA LYS A 88 10.05 -31.83 25.99
C LYS A 88 9.18 -33.09 25.83
N ILE A 89 7.91 -32.94 25.47
CA ILE A 89 6.96 -34.03 25.27
C ILE A 89 7.25 -34.73 23.94
N GLN A 90 7.37 -36.08 23.97
CA GLN A 90 7.67 -36.88 22.78
C GLN A 90 6.44 -37.16 21.94
N GLU A 91 5.33 -37.55 22.57
CA GLU A 91 4.11 -37.90 21.86
C GLU A 91 3.13 -36.72 21.87
N LYS A 92 2.80 -36.26 20.67
CA LYS A 92 1.86 -35.16 20.44
C LYS A 92 0.70 -35.61 19.57
N ASN A 93 -0.50 -35.17 19.91
CA ASN A 93 -1.71 -35.41 19.12
C ASN A 93 -2.51 -34.12 19.02
N ILE A 94 -2.13 -33.31 18.03
CA ILE A 94 -2.60 -31.94 17.90
C ILE A 94 -3.73 -31.87 16.87
N ARG A 95 -4.88 -31.33 17.28
CA ARG A 95 -5.96 -30.91 16.38
C ARG A 95 -5.85 -29.41 16.16
N ILE A 96 -5.93 -28.99 14.91
CA ILE A 96 -5.78 -27.58 14.50
C ILE A 96 -7.10 -27.07 13.95
N PHE A 97 -7.57 -25.98 14.53
CA PHE A 97 -8.77 -25.27 14.13
C PHE A 97 -8.40 -23.88 13.62
N ARG A 98 -9.07 -23.42 12.57
CA ARG A 98 -8.92 -22.08 11.99
C ARG A 98 -10.17 -21.28 12.23
N GLU A 99 -10.03 -19.97 12.43
CA GLU A 99 -11.16 -19.05 12.60
C GLU A 99 -12.15 -19.52 13.70
N SER A 100 -11.65 -20.33 14.63
CA SER A 100 -12.46 -20.86 15.72
C SER A 100 -12.57 -19.80 16.80
N TYR A 101 -13.78 -19.34 17.06
CA TYR A 101 -14.07 -18.24 18.00
C TYR A 101 -13.40 -16.91 17.61
N ASN A 102 -13.25 -16.67 16.30
CA ASN A 102 -12.52 -15.56 15.68
C ASN A 102 -11.01 -15.57 15.97
N ILE A 103 -10.46 -16.66 16.48
CA ILE A 103 -9.02 -16.87 16.66
C ILE A 103 -8.46 -17.48 15.37
N ASP A 104 -7.42 -16.89 14.82
CA ASP A 104 -6.82 -17.31 13.55
C ASP A 104 -6.43 -18.78 13.55
N LEU A 105 -5.70 -19.22 14.59
CA LEU A 105 -5.29 -20.62 14.77
C LEU A 105 -5.41 -21.03 16.22
N LEU A 106 -6.11 -22.14 16.44
CA LEU A 106 -6.26 -22.79 17.74
C LEU A 106 -5.78 -24.23 17.63
N LEU A 107 -4.71 -24.59 18.34
CA LEU A 107 -4.11 -25.91 18.36
C LEU A 107 -4.43 -26.56 19.72
N ILE A 108 -5.01 -27.74 19.72
CA ILE A 108 -5.41 -28.45 20.94
C ILE A 108 -4.78 -29.82 20.98
N ASP A 109 -4.01 -30.10 22.03
CA ASP A 109 -3.50 -31.41 22.38
C ASP A 109 -4.24 -31.92 23.62
N GLU A 110 -5.29 -32.70 23.38
CA GLU A 110 -6.14 -33.25 24.44
C GLU A 110 -5.37 -34.20 25.37
N ASN A 111 -4.41 -34.96 24.82
CA ASN A 111 -3.64 -35.95 25.56
C ASN A 111 -2.72 -35.28 26.59
N ASN A 112 -2.14 -34.17 26.16
CA ASN A 112 -1.17 -33.43 26.99
C ASN A 112 -1.84 -32.25 27.71
N LYS A 113 -3.17 -32.07 27.59
CA LYS A 113 -3.91 -30.96 28.18
C LYS A 113 -3.31 -29.60 27.87
N LEU A 114 -3.04 -29.36 26.60
CA LEU A 114 -2.45 -28.12 26.12
C LEU A 114 -3.31 -27.47 25.07
N VAL A 115 -3.39 -26.15 25.10
CA VAL A 115 -3.94 -25.32 24.03
C VAL A 115 -2.94 -24.24 23.61
N ILE A 116 -2.69 -24.11 22.30
CA ILE A 116 -1.88 -23.04 21.72
C ILE A 116 -2.79 -22.15 20.90
N THR A 117 -2.78 -20.87 21.21
CA THR A 117 -3.53 -19.84 20.50
C THR A 117 -2.56 -18.97 19.72
N ILE A 118 -2.75 -18.86 18.41
CA ILE A 118 -1.91 -18.03 17.54
C ILE A 118 -2.79 -16.99 16.87
N GLU A 119 -2.49 -15.73 17.13
CA GLU A 119 -3.03 -14.60 16.37
C GLU A 119 -2.02 -14.21 15.30
N ASN A 120 -2.48 -14.08 14.07
CA ASN A 120 -1.66 -13.90 12.88
C ASN A 120 -1.89 -12.53 12.25
N LYS A 121 -0.84 -11.70 12.16
CA LYS A 121 -0.87 -10.37 11.52
C LYS A 121 0.23 -10.25 10.48
N VAL A 122 -0.18 -9.99 9.23
CA VAL A 122 0.76 -9.75 8.10
C VAL A 122 0.89 -8.26 7.82
N GLU A 123 -0.23 -7.57 7.62
CA GLU A 123 -0.27 -6.13 7.31
C GLU A 123 -1.36 -5.39 8.12
N ALA A 124 -2.37 -6.10 8.62
CA ALA A 124 -3.42 -5.50 9.42
C ALA A 124 -2.93 -5.12 10.81
N ASP A 125 -3.46 -4.03 11.31
CA ASP A 125 -3.25 -3.61 12.69
C ASP A 125 -4.01 -4.52 13.67
N GLU A 126 -3.46 -4.63 14.89
CA GLU A 126 -4.15 -5.28 16.01
C GLU A 126 -5.44 -4.51 16.34
N GLY A 127 -6.56 -5.23 16.45
CA GLY A 127 -7.83 -4.68 16.89
C GLY A 127 -7.80 -4.30 18.38
N GLU A 128 -8.59 -3.29 18.75
CA GLU A 128 -8.69 -2.83 20.13
C GLU A 128 -9.13 -3.98 21.07
N GLU A 129 -8.35 -4.25 22.10
CA GLU A 129 -8.55 -5.34 23.07
C GLU A 129 -8.69 -6.76 22.45
N GLN A 130 -8.27 -6.98 21.22
CA GLN A 130 -8.46 -8.25 20.53
C GLN A 130 -7.77 -9.40 21.26
N LEU A 131 -6.51 -9.27 21.57
CA LEU A 131 -5.71 -10.30 22.25
C LEU A 131 -6.22 -10.57 23.66
N LEU A 132 -6.61 -9.55 24.41
CA LEU A 132 -7.22 -9.68 25.74
C LEU A 132 -8.53 -10.47 25.70
N LYS A 133 -9.38 -10.22 24.70
CA LYS A 133 -10.64 -10.95 24.54
C LYS A 133 -10.40 -12.43 24.25
N TYR A 134 -9.43 -12.73 23.38
CA TYR A 134 -9.08 -14.11 23.06
C TYR A 134 -8.49 -14.84 24.24
N ARG A 135 -7.56 -14.23 24.96
CA ARG A 135 -6.96 -14.81 26.16
C ARG A 135 -8.03 -15.12 27.23
N LYS A 136 -8.87 -14.15 27.60
CA LYS A 136 -9.95 -14.36 28.58
C LYS A 136 -10.89 -15.50 28.17
N PHE A 137 -11.24 -15.59 26.89
CA PHE A 137 -12.08 -16.66 26.39
C PHE A 137 -11.41 -18.03 26.51
N ILE A 138 -10.15 -18.15 26.13
CA ILE A 138 -9.38 -19.40 26.22
C ILE A 138 -9.15 -19.78 27.68
N ASP A 139 -8.80 -18.83 28.55
CA ASP A 139 -8.61 -19.05 29.98
C ASP A 139 -9.90 -19.62 30.64
N ASP A 140 -11.06 -19.11 30.26
CA ASP A 140 -12.34 -19.63 30.80
C ASP A 140 -12.71 -20.98 30.21
N LYS A 141 -12.53 -21.18 28.92
CA LYS A 141 -12.94 -22.40 28.22
C LYS A 141 -12.02 -23.60 28.51
N TYR A 142 -10.73 -23.36 28.64
CA TYR A 142 -9.70 -24.41 28.82
C TYR A 142 -9.02 -24.32 30.19
N LYS A 143 -9.82 -24.19 31.27
CA LYS A 143 -9.34 -24.02 32.66
C LYS A 143 -8.39 -25.12 33.13
N ASN A 144 -8.57 -26.35 32.61
CA ASN A 144 -7.78 -27.52 32.98
C ASN A 144 -6.64 -27.85 32.01
N PHE A 145 -6.35 -26.88 31.09
CA PHE A 145 -5.27 -27.03 30.12
C PHE A 145 -4.17 -26.02 30.43
N GLU A 146 -2.94 -26.38 30.15
CA GLU A 146 -1.87 -25.39 29.98
C GLU A 146 -2.12 -24.59 28.72
N ARG A 147 -1.79 -23.30 28.73
CA ARG A 147 -2.11 -22.37 27.67
C ARG A 147 -0.86 -21.68 27.17
N ILE A 148 -0.75 -21.54 25.86
CA ILE A 148 0.32 -20.83 25.17
C ILE A 148 -0.33 -19.84 24.21
N TYR A 149 0.06 -18.57 24.31
CA TYR A 149 -0.40 -17.50 23.46
C TYR A 149 0.76 -17.00 22.59
N ILE A 150 0.60 -16.97 21.29
CA ILE A 150 1.61 -16.54 20.30
C ILE A 150 1.05 -15.45 19.42
N PHE A 151 1.70 -14.31 19.40
CA PHE A 151 1.41 -13.20 18.48
C PHE A 151 2.41 -13.27 17.33
N LEU A 152 1.94 -13.78 16.17
CA LEU A 152 2.73 -13.95 14.96
C LEU A 152 2.59 -12.74 14.06
N THR A 153 3.68 -12.00 13.86
CA THR A 153 3.72 -10.81 13.01
C THR A 153 4.84 -10.88 11.98
N LYS A 154 4.86 -9.93 11.06
CA LYS A 154 5.92 -9.84 10.06
C LYS A 154 7.29 -9.59 10.69
N ASP A 155 7.37 -8.68 11.63
CA ASP A 155 8.58 -8.13 12.23
C ASP A 155 8.80 -8.48 13.71
N GLY A 156 7.85 -9.17 14.34
CA GLY A 156 7.95 -9.61 15.73
C GLY A 156 7.69 -8.50 16.76
N HIS A 157 6.97 -7.45 16.38
CA HIS A 157 6.60 -6.42 17.36
C HIS A 157 5.67 -6.97 18.45
N SER A 158 5.77 -6.39 19.62
CA SER A 158 4.93 -6.77 20.76
C SER A 158 3.49 -6.28 20.60
N PRO A 159 2.51 -6.92 21.30
CA PRO A 159 1.14 -6.43 21.38
C PRO A 159 1.05 -4.94 21.72
N LYS A 160 0.08 -4.23 21.15
CA LYS A 160 -0.18 -2.81 21.45
C LYS A 160 -0.68 -2.63 22.89
N ASP A 161 -1.52 -3.55 23.35
CA ASP A 161 -1.97 -3.57 24.74
C ASP A 161 -0.84 -4.03 25.66
N LYS A 162 -0.39 -3.11 26.53
CA LYS A 162 0.70 -3.36 27.48
C LYS A 162 0.39 -4.50 28.45
N SER A 163 -0.88 -4.77 28.79
CA SER A 163 -1.28 -5.85 29.67
C SER A 163 -1.07 -7.22 29.01
N GLU A 164 -1.11 -7.27 27.68
CA GLU A 164 -0.95 -8.50 26.92
C GLU A 164 0.50 -8.79 26.52
N GLN A 165 1.39 -7.79 26.56
CA GLN A 165 2.81 -7.96 26.20
C GLN A 165 3.54 -9.03 27.02
N SER A 166 3.15 -9.22 28.28
CA SER A 166 3.71 -10.26 29.14
C SER A 166 2.99 -11.61 29.03
N GLN A 167 1.90 -11.70 28.29
CA GLN A 167 1.08 -12.90 28.17
C GLN A 167 1.29 -13.63 26.83
N TRP A 168 1.55 -12.87 25.78
CA TRP A 168 1.72 -13.36 24.43
C TRP A 168 3.21 -13.42 24.07
N LEU A 169 3.67 -14.59 23.65
CA LEU A 169 4.99 -14.75 23.04
C LEU A 169 4.99 -14.12 21.67
N THR A 170 6.08 -13.45 21.31
CA THR A 170 6.22 -12.85 19.98
C THR A 170 6.88 -13.82 19.01
N ALA A 171 6.33 -13.91 17.80
CA ALA A 171 6.88 -14.75 16.74
C ALA A 171 6.90 -14.00 15.41
N THR A 172 7.76 -14.43 14.50
CA THR A 172 7.90 -13.81 13.17
C THR A 172 7.68 -14.80 12.03
N TYR A 173 7.27 -14.30 10.89
CA TYR A 173 7.23 -15.09 9.65
C TYR A 173 8.59 -15.60 9.20
N LYS A 174 9.68 -14.95 9.62
CA LYS A 174 11.05 -15.46 9.42
C LYS A 174 11.21 -16.82 10.08
N MET A 175 10.70 -16.99 11.31
CA MET A 175 10.73 -18.28 12.03
C MET A 175 9.95 -19.37 11.27
N ILE A 176 8.82 -19.04 10.64
CA ILE A 176 8.07 -19.97 9.78
C ILE A 176 8.94 -20.39 8.58
N GLY A 177 9.51 -19.43 7.86
CA GLY A 177 10.38 -19.72 6.72
C GLY A 177 11.60 -20.58 7.07
N GLU A 178 12.25 -20.30 8.18
CA GLU A 178 13.40 -21.10 8.68
C GLU A 178 12.96 -22.49 9.14
N SER A 179 11.79 -22.63 9.76
CA SER A 179 11.25 -23.93 10.18
C SER A 179 10.98 -24.84 9.00
N ILE A 180 10.43 -24.28 7.90
CA ILE A 180 10.22 -25.02 6.65
C ILE A 180 11.57 -25.43 6.05
N LYS A 181 12.54 -24.53 5.94
CA LYS A 181 13.88 -24.82 5.39
C LYS A 181 14.57 -25.92 6.20
N TYR A 182 14.48 -25.84 7.53
CA TYR A 182 15.05 -26.85 8.42
C TYR A 182 14.42 -28.23 8.16
N ALA A 183 13.09 -28.29 8.11
CA ALA A 183 12.38 -29.55 7.86
C ALA A 183 12.70 -30.14 6.47
N LEU A 184 12.86 -29.30 5.45
CA LEU A 184 13.24 -29.73 4.10
C LEU A 184 14.69 -30.24 4.02
N LYS A 185 15.61 -29.70 4.84
CA LYS A 185 17.00 -30.12 4.85
C LYS A 185 17.20 -31.51 5.44
N ASP A 186 16.44 -31.81 6.51
CA ASP A 186 16.63 -33.04 7.29
C ASP A 186 15.71 -34.18 6.83
N ASN A 187 14.74 -33.90 5.95
CA ASN A 187 13.77 -34.85 5.46
C ASN A 187 13.62 -34.77 3.95
N ASN A 188 13.07 -35.82 3.38
CA ASN A 188 12.74 -35.88 1.95
C ASN A 188 11.21 -36.03 1.77
N PRO A 189 10.44 -34.94 1.94
CA PRO A 189 9.00 -35.00 1.79
C PRO A 189 8.57 -35.35 0.36
N PRO A 190 7.32 -35.81 0.14
CA PRO A 190 6.79 -36.03 -1.19
C PRO A 190 7.02 -34.83 -2.11
N GLN A 191 7.37 -35.07 -3.37
CA GLN A 191 7.74 -34.03 -4.33
C GLN A 191 6.72 -32.87 -4.40
N LYS A 192 5.41 -33.20 -4.38
CA LYS A 192 4.34 -32.19 -4.38
C LYS A 192 4.37 -31.31 -3.13
N ALA A 193 4.60 -31.93 -1.97
CA ALA A 193 4.73 -31.19 -0.71
C ALA A 193 5.97 -30.28 -0.72
N ASN A 194 7.12 -30.77 -1.22
CA ASN A 194 8.33 -29.97 -1.36
C ASN A 194 8.09 -28.72 -2.24
N ILE A 195 7.41 -28.87 -3.36
CA ILE A 195 7.06 -27.73 -4.25
C ILE A 195 6.21 -26.71 -3.49
N ILE A 196 5.18 -27.14 -2.75
CA ILE A 196 4.30 -26.25 -1.99
C ILE A 196 5.08 -25.54 -0.87
N LEU A 197 5.87 -26.27 -0.10
CA LEU A 197 6.67 -25.74 0.99
C LEU A 197 7.67 -24.69 0.49
N SER A 198 8.40 -25.01 -0.58
CA SER A 198 9.36 -24.09 -1.21
C SER A 198 8.67 -22.86 -1.81
N SER A 199 7.52 -23.05 -2.46
CA SER A 199 6.74 -21.93 -3.01
C SER A 199 6.22 -21.00 -1.92
N TYR A 200 5.87 -21.52 -0.74
CA TYR A 200 5.43 -20.67 0.36
C TYR A 200 6.57 -19.80 0.91
N VAL A 201 7.74 -20.39 1.13
CA VAL A 201 8.95 -19.62 1.53
C VAL A 201 9.28 -18.55 0.49
N ASP A 202 9.13 -18.87 -0.78
CA ASP A 202 9.38 -17.97 -1.89
C ASP A 202 8.36 -16.82 -1.93
N LEU A 203 7.07 -17.12 -1.71
CA LEU A 203 6.03 -16.11 -1.57
C LEU A 203 6.36 -15.12 -0.44
N LEU A 204 6.73 -15.63 0.76
CA LEU A 204 7.06 -14.78 1.90
C LEU A 204 8.18 -13.79 1.58
N LYS A 205 9.20 -14.22 0.81
CA LYS A 205 10.29 -13.35 0.34
C LYS A 205 9.82 -12.33 -0.70
N ARG A 206 9.03 -12.76 -1.70
CA ARG A 206 8.51 -11.88 -2.76
C ARG A 206 7.62 -10.77 -2.22
N ARG A 207 6.87 -11.07 -1.16
CA ARG A 207 5.96 -10.12 -0.49
C ARG A 207 6.66 -9.31 0.61
N ASN A 208 7.98 -9.41 0.72
CA ASN A 208 8.76 -8.76 1.78
C ASN A 208 8.23 -9.04 3.20
N ILE A 209 7.58 -10.19 3.39
CA ILE A 209 7.17 -10.69 4.71
C ILE A 209 8.40 -11.22 5.45
N VAL A 210 9.33 -11.85 4.71
CA VAL A 210 10.66 -12.19 5.19
C VAL A 210 11.74 -11.61 4.27
N SER A 211 12.92 -11.33 4.81
CA SER A 211 14.04 -10.80 4.04
C SER A 211 14.49 -11.78 2.94
N ASN A 212 14.81 -11.24 1.77
CA ASN A 212 15.46 -11.98 0.69
C ASN A 212 16.92 -11.52 0.55
N GLU A 213 17.78 -12.05 1.42
CA GLU A 213 19.20 -11.65 1.47
C GLU A 213 19.90 -11.80 0.12
N LYS A 214 19.58 -12.85 -0.65
CA LYS A 214 20.16 -13.04 -1.99
C LYS A 214 19.75 -11.92 -2.94
N LEU A 215 18.47 -11.53 -2.93
CA LEU A 215 17.97 -10.41 -3.75
C LEU A 215 18.56 -9.09 -3.26
N GLN A 216 18.61 -8.88 -1.95
CA GLN A 216 19.20 -7.69 -1.35
C GLN A 216 20.66 -7.53 -1.75
N ASN A 217 21.48 -8.58 -1.61
CA ASN A 217 22.88 -8.55 -2.01
C ASN A 217 23.08 -8.26 -3.52
N LEU A 218 22.21 -8.80 -4.39
CA LEU A 218 22.24 -8.48 -5.82
C LEU A 218 21.89 -7.02 -6.08
N CYS A 219 20.90 -6.48 -5.40
CA CYS A 219 20.54 -5.07 -5.51
C CYS A 219 21.64 -4.15 -5.00
N GLU A 220 22.26 -4.46 -3.86
CA GLU A 220 23.39 -3.72 -3.31
C GLU A 220 24.58 -3.72 -4.26
N GLN A 221 24.96 -4.86 -4.82
CA GLN A 221 26.06 -4.93 -5.80
C GLN A 221 25.80 -4.09 -7.06
N ILE A 222 24.55 -4.04 -7.53
CA ILE A 222 24.17 -3.17 -8.65
C ILE A 222 24.23 -1.71 -8.22
N TRP A 223 23.71 -1.38 -7.04
CA TRP A 223 23.70 -0.02 -6.54
C TRP A 223 25.10 0.52 -6.35
N ASP A 224 25.98 -0.22 -5.68
CA ASP A 224 27.37 0.20 -5.40
C ASP A 224 28.15 0.47 -6.68
N LYS A 225 27.92 -0.33 -7.72
CA LYS A 225 28.62 -0.19 -8.99
C LYS A 225 28.06 0.92 -9.89
N TYR A 226 26.73 1.16 -9.83
CA TYR A 226 25.99 2.02 -10.77
C TYR A 226 25.16 3.10 -10.09
N GLU A 227 25.57 3.56 -8.90
CA GLU A 227 24.82 4.53 -8.10
C GLU A 227 24.47 5.79 -8.89
N LYS A 228 25.42 6.34 -9.65
CA LYS A 228 25.22 7.57 -10.44
C LYS A 228 24.17 7.39 -11.53
N GLU A 229 24.25 6.29 -12.26
CA GLU A 229 23.34 5.93 -13.35
C GLU A 229 21.93 5.70 -12.82
N LEU A 230 21.81 4.95 -11.72
CA LEU A 230 20.54 4.68 -11.05
C LEU A 230 19.93 5.97 -10.50
N GLN A 231 20.74 6.84 -9.91
CA GLN A 231 20.25 8.13 -9.41
C GLN A 231 19.72 9.03 -10.53
N ILE A 232 20.38 9.02 -11.70
CA ILE A 232 19.86 9.70 -12.89
C ILE A 232 18.50 9.12 -13.30
N LEU A 233 18.37 7.79 -13.37
CA LEU A 233 17.10 7.15 -13.73
C LEU A 233 15.98 7.48 -12.74
N ILE A 234 16.27 7.50 -11.43
CA ILE A 234 15.33 7.88 -10.39
C ILE A 234 14.88 9.33 -10.54
N ASN A 235 15.83 10.25 -10.74
CA ASN A 235 15.55 11.68 -10.85
C ASN A 235 14.71 12.04 -12.09
N TYR A 236 14.88 11.29 -13.18
CA TYR A 236 14.13 11.50 -14.43
C TYR A 236 12.92 10.57 -14.59
N LYS A 237 12.63 9.73 -13.59
CA LYS A 237 11.47 8.86 -13.62
C LYS A 237 10.19 9.67 -13.40
N LYS A 238 9.36 9.75 -14.43
CA LYS A 238 8.02 10.30 -14.26
C LYS A 238 7.14 9.37 -13.43
N THR A 239 6.57 9.89 -12.36
CA THR A 239 5.59 9.18 -11.54
C THR A 239 4.27 8.97 -12.32
N LYS A 240 3.36 8.15 -11.80
CA LYS A 240 2.01 8.00 -12.37
C LYS A 240 1.27 9.34 -12.38
N ILE A 241 1.46 10.15 -11.36
CA ILE A 241 0.89 11.49 -11.24
C ILE A 241 1.46 12.43 -12.32
N ASP A 242 2.78 12.39 -12.57
CA ASP A 242 3.39 13.21 -13.63
C ASP A 242 2.84 12.84 -15.00
N LYS A 243 2.69 11.55 -15.28
CA LYS A 243 2.13 11.05 -16.54
C LYS A 243 0.67 11.50 -16.73
N LEU A 244 -0.15 11.39 -15.68
CA LEU A 244 -1.53 11.84 -15.71
C LEU A 244 -1.61 13.37 -15.91
N TYR A 245 -0.80 14.10 -15.17
CA TYR A 245 -0.74 15.55 -15.26
C TYR A 245 -0.36 16.02 -16.66
N ASP A 246 0.73 15.46 -17.22
CA ASP A 246 1.14 15.75 -18.60
C ASP A 246 0.06 15.40 -19.62
N PHE A 247 -0.61 14.26 -19.46
CA PHE A 247 -1.70 13.85 -20.34
C PHE A 247 -2.86 14.86 -20.30
N ILE A 248 -3.29 15.27 -19.13
CA ILE A 248 -4.36 16.27 -18.93
C ILE A 248 -3.95 17.60 -19.61
N ILE A 249 -2.76 18.10 -19.31
CA ILE A 249 -2.28 19.37 -19.85
C ILE A 249 -2.15 19.33 -21.37
N ASN A 250 -1.62 18.23 -21.92
CA ASN A 250 -1.53 18.06 -23.39
C ASN A 250 -2.91 18.00 -24.04
N THR A 251 -3.88 17.29 -23.43
CA THR A 251 -5.26 17.22 -23.92
C THR A 251 -5.90 18.61 -23.91
N LEU A 252 -5.72 19.39 -22.85
CA LEU A 252 -6.28 20.75 -22.74
C LEU A 252 -5.61 21.74 -23.67
N ARG A 253 -4.37 21.49 -24.09
CA ARG A 253 -3.63 22.33 -25.05
C ARG A 253 -3.86 21.94 -26.51
N SER A 254 -4.50 20.81 -26.79
CA SER A 254 -4.74 20.39 -28.17
C SER A 254 -5.66 21.35 -28.89
N ASN A 255 -5.39 21.61 -30.19
CA ASN A 255 -6.16 22.52 -31.02
C ASN A 255 -7.63 22.09 -31.19
N ASP A 256 -7.94 20.84 -30.89
CA ASP A 256 -9.30 20.27 -30.99
C ASP A 256 -10.17 20.60 -29.77
N THR A 257 -9.63 21.27 -28.75
CA THR A 257 -10.41 21.66 -27.58
C THR A 257 -10.88 23.12 -27.67
N PRO A 258 -12.17 23.43 -27.38
CA PRO A 258 -12.71 24.79 -27.35
C PRO A 258 -11.97 25.74 -26.39
N LEU A 259 -11.21 25.17 -25.42
CA LEU A 259 -10.41 25.91 -24.45
C LEU A 259 -9.29 26.71 -25.06
N TYR A 260 -8.66 26.23 -26.12
CA TYR A 260 -7.52 26.91 -26.76
C TYR A 260 -7.88 28.33 -27.28
N THR A 261 -9.11 28.55 -27.70
CA THR A 261 -9.59 29.84 -28.18
C THR A 261 -10.07 30.77 -27.08
N LYS A 262 -10.49 30.22 -25.94
CA LYS A 262 -11.12 30.98 -24.84
C LYS A 262 -10.16 31.28 -23.68
N TYR A 263 -9.11 30.52 -23.51
CA TYR A 263 -8.20 30.64 -22.37
C TYR A 263 -6.76 30.78 -22.78
N SER A 264 -6.05 31.67 -22.09
CA SER A 264 -4.57 31.68 -22.09
C SER A 264 -4.07 30.78 -20.96
N ILE A 265 -3.18 29.85 -21.29
CA ILE A 265 -2.61 28.91 -20.31
C ILE A 265 -1.24 29.46 -19.88
N LYS A 266 -1.11 29.82 -18.61
CA LYS A 266 0.17 30.27 -18.04
C LYS A 266 0.65 29.25 -17.00
N THR A 267 1.96 28.99 -16.95
CA THR A 267 2.60 28.26 -15.85
C THR A 267 2.93 29.26 -14.73
N LYS A 268 2.58 28.94 -13.50
CA LYS A 268 3.08 29.68 -12.33
C LYS A 268 4.55 29.28 -12.09
N SER A 269 5.31 30.07 -11.36
CA SER A 269 6.73 29.90 -11.03
C SER A 269 7.11 28.56 -10.38
N THR A 270 6.14 27.76 -10.00
CA THR A 270 6.31 26.35 -9.59
C THR A 270 5.79 25.47 -10.73
N GLU A 271 6.60 24.59 -11.29
CA GLU A 271 6.28 23.69 -12.40
C GLU A 271 5.04 22.78 -12.20
N ASN A 272 4.40 22.89 -11.04
CA ASN A 272 3.31 22.01 -10.59
C ASN A 272 1.91 22.59 -10.84
N MET A 273 1.78 23.84 -11.28
CA MET A 273 0.49 24.50 -11.44
C MET A 273 0.32 25.16 -12.80
N TYR A 274 -0.77 24.85 -13.51
CA TYR A 274 -1.23 25.56 -14.70
C TYR A 274 -2.43 26.42 -14.36
N LYS A 275 -2.40 27.67 -14.83
CA LYS A 275 -3.48 28.64 -14.76
C LYS A 275 -4.19 28.73 -16.11
N PHE A 276 -5.51 28.68 -16.09
CA PHE A 276 -6.36 28.94 -17.25
C PHE A 276 -7.00 30.30 -17.09
N ILE A 277 -6.54 31.24 -17.86
CA ILE A 277 -6.99 32.64 -17.83
C ILE A 277 -7.99 32.85 -18.94
N TYR A 278 -9.22 33.22 -18.60
CA TYR A 278 -10.27 33.50 -19.60
C TYR A 278 -9.96 34.76 -20.40
N ASN A 279 -9.79 34.63 -21.73
CA ASN A 279 -9.34 35.73 -22.61
C ASN A 279 -10.30 36.93 -22.69
N LYS A 280 -11.58 36.72 -22.37
CA LYS A 280 -12.62 37.77 -22.37
C LYS A 280 -12.93 38.29 -20.97
N THR A 281 -12.06 38.10 -20.00
CA THR A 281 -12.25 38.66 -18.64
C THR A 281 -12.30 40.19 -18.78
N PRO A 282 -13.42 40.87 -18.42
CA PRO A 282 -13.53 42.30 -18.57
C PRO A 282 -12.51 43.04 -17.68
N GLU A 283 -12.15 44.24 -18.07
CA GLU A 283 -11.30 45.16 -17.27
C GLU A 283 -11.78 45.31 -15.82
N VAL A 284 -13.07 45.12 -15.56
CA VAL A 284 -13.71 45.15 -14.25
C VAL A 284 -13.23 44.04 -13.29
N ALA A 285 -12.69 42.98 -13.84
CA ALA A 285 -12.19 41.81 -13.06
C ALA A 285 -10.65 41.72 -13.10
N ARG A 286 -9.99 42.79 -13.52
CA ARG A 286 -8.52 42.90 -13.50
C ARG A 286 -8.14 43.97 -12.48
N GLU A 287 -7.19 43.64 -11.64
CA GLU A 287 -6.48 44.60 -10.80
C GLU A 287 -4.99 44.40 -11.12
N ASP A 288 -4.31 45.48 -11.54
CA ASP A 288 -2.87 45.51 -11.87
C ASP A 288 -2.37 44.33 -12.75
N ASP A 289 -3.03 44.08 -13.91
CA ASP A 289 -2.76 42.96 -14.82
C ASP A 289 -2.95 41.54 -14.23
N GLU A 290 -3.49 41.40 -13.02
CA GLU A 290 -3.88 40.13 -12.45
C GLU A 290 -5.37 39.83 -12.60
N TYR A 291 -5.68 38.56 -12.89
CA TYR A 291 -7.05 38.10 -13.13
C TYR A 291 -7.70 37.64 -11.85
N ALA A 292 -8.89 38.14 -11.59
CA ALA A 292 -9.57 37.96 -10.32
C ALA A 292 -10.08 36.54 -10.05
N ILE A 293 -10.48 35.81 -11.09
CA ILE A 293 -10.94 34.41 -10.97
C ILE A 293 -10.30 33.57 -12.07
N ASN A 294 -9.51 32.61 -11.69
CA ASN A 294 -8.80 31.72 -12.60
C ASN A 294 -9.14 30.28 -12.31
N LEU A 295 -9.26 29.45 -13.33
CA LEU A 295 -9.21 28.00 -13.17
C LEU A 295 -7.75 27.56 -13.03
N GLY A 296 -7.53 26.53 -12.23
CA GLY A 296 -6.20 25.96 -12.02
C GLY A 296 -6.21 24.45 -11.93
N ILE A 297 -5.14 23.86 -12.44
CA ILE A 297 -4.80 22.46 -12.22
C ILE A 297 -3.45 22.42 -11.56
N GLU A 298 -3.37 21.76 -10.42
CA GLU A 298 -2.16 21.63 -9.63
C GLU A 298 -1.87 20.16 -9.30
N LYS A 299 -0.59 19.79 -9.40
CA LYS A 299 -0.10 18.45 -9.13
C LYS A 299 0.42 18.39 -7.70
N TYR A 300 -0.02 17.39 -6.94
CA TYR A 300 0.47 16.99 -5.62
C TYR A 300 0.99 15.55 -5.69
N ASP A 301 1.65 15.07 -4.67
CA ASP A 301 2.30 13.74 -4.66
C ASP A 301 1.35 12.58 -5.00
N ASN A 302 0.10 12.63 -4.52
CA ASN A 302 -0.86 11.53 -4.63
C ASN A 302 -2.16 11.89 -5.36
N TYR A 303 -2.34 13.15 -5.77
CA TYR A 303 -3.55 13.60 -6.45
C TYR A 303 -3.31 14.82 -7.34
N ILE A 304 -4.22 15.02 -8.28
CA ILE A 304 -4.32 16.26 -9.05
C ILE A 304 -5.51 17.06 -8.51
N TRP A 305 -5.24 18.31 -8.17
CA TRP A 305 -6.25 19.28 -7.78
C TRP A 305 -6.72 20.04 -9.02
N PHE A 306 -8.03 20.20 -9.14
CA PHE A 306 -8.68 21.08 -10.11
C PHE A 306 -9.63 21.99 -9.36
N GLY A 307 -9.53 23.27 -9.62
CA GLY A 307 -10.36 24.24 -8.93
C GLY A 307 -10.22 25.65 -9.49
N TYR A 308 -10.80 26.59 -8.81
CA TYR A 308 -10.51 27.98 -9.08
C TYR A 308 -9.70 28.60 -7.94
N TYR A 309 -9.01 29.69 -8.26
CA TYR A 309 -8.36 30.53 -7.29
C TYR A 309 -8.40 32.00 -7.75
N SER A 310 -8.30 32.94 -6.79
CA SER A 310 -8.15 34.34 -7.00
C SER A 310 -6.78 34.79 -6.53
N ASP A 311 -6.08 35.57 -7.33
CA ASP A 311 -4.80 36.15 -6.96
C ASP A 311 -4.98 37.32 -5.99
N THR A 312 -6.15 37.99 -6.03
CA THR A 312 -6.50 39.15 -5.18
C THR A 312 -7.48 38.79 -4.08
N ASP A 313 -7.39 39.49 -2.96
CA ASP A 313 -8.38 39.41 -1.89
C ASP A 313 -9.59 40.28 -2.29
N CYS A 314 -10.71 39.64 -2.53
CA CYS A 314 -11.93 40.31 -2.97
C CYS A 314 -12.63 41.14 -1.88
N ASN A 315 -12.08 41.20 -0.66
CA ASN A 315 -12.79 41.89 0.42
C ASN A 315 -13.03 43.35 0.18
N ASP A 316 -12.25 43.99 -0.71
CA ASP A 316 -12.34 45.40 -1.01
C ASP A 316 -12.91 45.71 -2.41
N ASN A 317 -13.29 44.67 -3.21
CA ASN A 317 -13.81 44.85 -4.57
C ASN A 317 -15.24 44.33 -4.72
N GLU A 318 -16.24 45.22 -4.61
CA GLU A 318 -17.67 44.87 -4.71
C GLU A 318 -18.09 44.29 -6.05
N LYS A 319 -17.42 44.69 -7.15
CA LYS A 319 -17.73 44.14 -8.47
C LYS A 319 -17.27 42.69 -8.59
N LEU A 320 -16.13 42.37 -8.00
CA LEU A 320 -15.60 41.03 -7.94
C LEU A 320 -16.44 40.12 -7.03
N LYS A 321 -16.92 40.64 -5.89
CA LYS A 321 -17.89 39.93 -5.06
C LYS A 321 -19.19 39.61 -5.79
N SER A 322 -19.68 40.56 -6.60
CA SER A 322 -20.90 40.40 -7.42
C SER A 322 -20.69 39.32 -8.50
N LEU A 323 -19.56 39.37 -9.22
CA LEU A 323 -19.19 38.37 -10.22
C LEU A 323 -19.07 36.98 -9.60
N TYR A 324 -18.41 36.91 -8.46
CA TYR A 324 -18.26 35.64 -7.73
C TYR A 324 -19.61 35.04 -7.33
N LYS A 325 -20.52 35.86 -6.75
CA LYS A 325 -21.87 35.39 -6.36
C LYS A 325 -22.70 34.90 -7.56
N MET A 326 -22.52 35.49 -8.73
CA MET A 326 -23.21 35.07 -9.96
C MET A 326 -22.66 33.73 -10.47
N ILE A 327 -21.34 33.54 -10.44
CA ILE A 327 -20.70 32.30 -10.87
C ILE A 327 -20.95 31.17 -9.85
N PHE A 328 -20.98 31.50 -8.55
CA PHE A 328 -21.14 30.55 -7.44
C PHE A 328 -22.29 30.94 -6.50
N PRO A 329 -23.55 30.85 -6.94
CA PRO A 329 -24.70 31.21 -6.14
C PRO A 329 -24.70 30.41 -4.82
N ASN A 330 -25.02 31.08 -3.70
CA ASN A 330 -25.09 30.53 -2.35
C ASN A 330 -23.73 30.13 -1.71
N GLN A 331 -22.62 30.64 -2.20
CA GLN A 331 -21.33 30.37 -1.63
C GLN A 331 -20.66 31.64 -1.09
N LYS A 332 -19.98 31.53 0.04
CA LYS A 332 -19.10 32.59 0.52
C LYS A 332 -17.84 32.61 -0.33
N PHE A 333 -17.31 33.81 -0.57
CA PHE A 333 -16.04 33.97 -1.27
C PHE A 333 -14.93 33.21 -0.53
N GLN A 334 -14.13 32.47 -1.31
CA GLN A 334 -12.92 31.80 -0.85
C GLN A 334 -11.82 32.05 -1.89
N ARG A 335 -10.64 32.38 -1.44
CA ARG A 335 -9.49 32.63 -2.32
C ARG A 335 -9.13 31.43 -3.18
N THR A 336 -9.35 30.23 -2.68
CA THR A 336 -9.16 28.96 -3.39
C THR A 336 -10.35 28.06 -3.16
N LYS A 337 -10.88 27.43 -4.21
CA LYS A 337 -11.94 26.45 -4.07
C LYS A 337 -11.69 25.22 -4.93
N THR A 338 -11.72 24.08 -4.30
CA THR A 338 -11.66 22.79 -4.97
C THR A 338 -12.97 22.52 -5.72
N ILE A 339 -12.86 22.23 -7.02
CA ILE A 339 -13.94 21.69 -7.83
C ILE A 339 -13.86 20.16 -7.79
N GLU A 340 -12.67 19.58 -7.98
CA GLU A 340 -12.46 18.14 -8.01
C GLU A 340 -11.05 17.78 -7.51
N LYS A 341 -10.91 16.56 -6.96
CA LYS A 341 -9.62 15.96 -6.63
C LYS A 341 -9.53 14.56 -7.22
N PHE A 342 -8.51 14.33 -8.05
CA PHE A 342 -8.28 13.06 -8.71
C PHE A 342 -7.18 12.30 -8.01
N ASN A 343 -7.55 11.33 -7.15
CA ASN A 343 -6.60 10.48 -6.44
C ASN A 343 -6.21 9.28 -7.30
N ILE A 344 -4.90 8.96 -7.34
CA ILE A 344 -4.35 7.84 -8.12
C ILE A 344 -3.52 6.86 -7.29
N ALA A 345 -3.52 7.00 -5.95
CA ALA A 345 -2.67 6.19 -5.07
C ALA A 345 -2.82 4.67 -5.29
N ASN A 346 -4.03 4.20 -5.63
CA ASN A 346 -4.36 2.77 -5.75
C ASN A 346 -4.56 2.28 -7.20
N LEU A 347 -4.19 3.05 -8.22
CA LEU A 347 -4.40 2.67 -9.62
C LEU A 347 -3.40 1.61 -10.08
N LYS A 348 -3.91 0.51 -10.64
CA LYS A 348 -3.11 -0.49 -11.36
C LYS A 348 -2.63 0.07 -12.70
N GLU A 349 -1.52 -0.46 -13.21
CA GLU A 349 -0.93 0.04 -14.46
C GLU A 349 -1.86 -0.12 -15.68
N ASN A 350 -2.62 -1.22 -15.72
CA ASN A 350 -3.58 -1.50 -16.81
C ASN A 350 -4.79 -0.56 -16.84
N ASP A 351 -5.06 0.17 -15.75
CA ASP A 351 -6.19 1.07 -15.63
C ASP A 351 -5.82 2.54 -15.90
N LEU A 352 -4.52 2.83 -16.08
CA LEU A 352 -4.02 4.20 -16.18
C LEU A 352 -4.59 4.95 -17.39
N GLU A 353 -4.58 4.35 -18.58
CA GLU A 353 -5.01 5.01 -19.81
C GLU A 353 -6.50 5.38 -19.77
N SER A 354 -7.34 4.44 -19.33
CA SER A 354 -8.78 4.68 -19.18
C SER A 354 -9.06 5.76 -18.11
N LYS A 355 -8.30 5.75 -17.02
CA LYS A 355 -8.39 6.75 -15.97
C LYS A 355 -7.94 8.13 -16.45
N PHE A 356 -6.87 8.20 -17.24
CA PHE A 356 -6.37 9.46 -17.81
C PHE A 356 -7.41 10.09 -18.71
N LYS A 357 -8.00 9.31 -19.61
CA LYS A 357 -9.08 9.77 -20.50
C LYS A 357 -10.29 10.27 -19.72
N ASN A 358 -10.80 9.46 -18.78
CA ASN A 358 -11.95 9.83 -17.95
C ASN A 358 -11.68 11.09 -17.11
N THR A 359 -10.49 11.24 -16.53
CA THR A 359 -10.12 12.45 -15.77
C THR A 359 -10.14 13.68 -16.65
N SER A 360 -9.58 13.60 -17.87
CA SER A 360 -9.59 14.71 -18.83
C SER A 360 -11.00 15.10 -19.26
N GLU A 361 -11.87 14.12 -19.51
CA GLU A 361 -13.28 14.35 -19.86
C GLU A 361 -14.05 15.05 -18.73
N ILE A 362 -13.84 14.66 -17.48
CA ILE A 362 -14.43 15.31 -16.31
C ILE A 362 -13.96 16.76 -16.20
N ILE A 363 -12.65 17.00 -16.33
CA ILE A 363 -12.09 18.35 -16.27
C ILE A 363 -12.69 19.23 -17.40
N LEU A 364 -12.74 18.74 -18.64
CA LEU A 364 -13.33 19.45 -19.76
C LEU A 364 -14.81 19.80 -19.54
N ALA A 365 -15.59 18.85 -19.01
CA ALA A 365 -17.00 19.10 -18.68
C ALA A 365 -17.15 20.17 -17.60
N LYS A 366 -16.31 20.16 -16.57
CA LYS A 366 -16.32 21.16 -15.50
C LYS A 366 -15.87 22.55 -15.97
N ILE A 367 -14.89 22.60 -16.87
CA ILE A 367 -14.48 23.88 -17.50
C ILE A 367 -15.63 24.47 -18.34
N LYS A 368 -16.31 23.63 -19.09
CA LYS A 368 -17.48 24.08 -19.87
C LYS A 368 -18.61 24.64 -18.97
N GLU A 369 -18.91 23.95 -17.87
CA GLU A 369 -19.88 24.41 -16.87
C GLU A 369 -19.47 25.76 -16.27
N PHE A 370 -18.19 25.96 -15.99
CA PHE A 370 -17.64 27.23 -15.51
C PHE A 370 -17.76 28.35 -16.56
N ASP A 371 -17.45 28.06 -17.84
CA ASP A 371 -17.58 28.97 -18.95
C ASP A 371 -19.01 29.49 -19.09
N ASP A 372 -19.99 28.59 -19.14
CA ASP A 372 -21.40 28.93 -19.30
C ASP A 372 -21.90 29.86 -18.18
N ARG A 373 -21.47 29.59 -16.95
CA ARG A 373 -21.77 30.42 -15.77
C ARG A 373 -21.09 31.79 -15.86
N THR A 374 -19.84 31.83 -16.26
CA THR A 374 -19.05 33.07 -16.39
C THR A 374 -19.60 33.96 -17.50
N GLU A 375 -19.88 33.40 -18.67
CA GLU A 375 -20.49 34.16 -19.79
C GLU A 375 -21.85 34.75 -19.42
N LYS A 376 -22.68 33.99 -18.69
CA LYS A 376 -23.97 34.47 -18.18
C LYS A 376 -23.79 35.63 -17.20
N ALA A 377 -22.92 35.46 -16.21
CA ALA A 377 -22.64 36.49 -15.21
C ALA A 377 -22.09 37.79 -15.83
N LEU A 378 -21.21 37.68 -16.83
CA LEU A 378 -20.67 38.84 -17.54
C LEU A 378 -21.74 39.63 -18.36
N LYS A 379 -22.67 38.91 -19.01
CA LYS A 379 -23.80 39.54 -19.70
C LYS A 379 -24.73 40.29 -18.76
N GLU A 380 -25.03 39.73 -17.59
CA GLU A 380 -25.84 40.35 -16.55
C GLU A 380 -25.18 41.63 -15.99
N LEU A 381 -23.85 41.60 -15.76
CA LEU A 381 -23.10 42.78 -15.31
C LEU A 381 -23.03 43.90 -16.38
N GLN A 382 -22.99 43.55 -17.66
CA GLN A 382 -23.00 44.53 -18.76
C GLN A 382 -24.38 45.12 -18.97
N GLY A 383 -25.46 44.33 -18.77
CA GLY A 383 -26.85 44.81 -18.89
C GLY A 383 -27.31 45.71 -17.71
N GLN A 384 -26.60 45.70 -16.59
CA GLN A 384 -26.86 46.61 -15.46
C GLN A 384 -26.22 47.99 -15.62
N LYS A 385 -25.49 48.25 -16.72
CA LYS A 385 -24.86 49.53 -17.03
C LYS A 385 -25.70 50.41 -17.96
N THR A 386 -26.93 49.99 -18.32
CA THR A 386 -27.94 50.80 -19.05
C THR A 386 -29.05 51.22 -18.10
#